data_d7dfbe2319868a994435fa17d0d1b9b0
#
_entry.id   d7dfbe2319868a994435fa17d0d1b9b0
#
_cell.length_a   1.000
_cell.length_b   1.000
_cell.length_c   1.000
_cell.angle_alpha   90.00
_cell.angle_beta   90.00
_cell.angle_gamma   90.00
#
_symmetry.space_group_name_H-M   'P 1'
#
loop_
_entity.id
_entity.type
_entity.pdbx_description
1 polymer ?
#
loop_
_entity_poly.entity_id
_entity_poly.type
_entity_poly.pdbx_seq_one_letter_code
_entity_poly.pdbx_strand_id
1 'polypeptide(L)'
;ATFDRNDFIPLGQGTDIHEKIANYQPGRPFTKKTISQVIIKLYSRYSDDALKVSETMDRVKNLGFKFSTKRAITMSIFDLPKYDKKTSYFGGADENVAQLKKLCAKGLLTDDERYVKVIQTWGKVKDRVTNDIKQIMNDPENAKNSVIIMADSGARGNLSQFTQLLGMRGLMNRSYNYERKDGGVIRDTIEIPMKDSFVDGLTISEYYNSSYGARK
;
A
#
# COMPACT_ATOMS: atom_id res chain seq x y z
N ALA A 1 38.73 -4.69 -15.51
CA ALA A 1 37.77 -3.67 -15.88
C ALA A 1 37.36 -2.90 -14.63
N THR A 2 37.75 -1.64 -14.57
CA THR A 2 37.38 -0.72 -13.50
C THR A 2 35.92 -0.45 -13.59
N PHE A 3 35.20 -0.78 -12.52
CA PHE A 3 33.81 -0.47 -12.32
C PHE A 3 33.65 1.05 -12.37
N ASP A 4 33.00 1.61 -13.39
CA ASP A 4 32.76 3.04 -13.42
C ASP A 4 31.60 3.34 -12.48
N ARG A 5 31.93 3.78 -11.27
CA ARG A 5 30.98 4.00 -10.16
C ARG A 5 29.94 5.09 -10.46
N ASN A 6 30.23 5.96 -11.42
CA ASN A 6 29.36 7.06 -11.81
C ASN A 6 28.08 6.60 -12.55
N ASP A 7 28.06 5.37 -13.09
CA ASP A 7 26.90 4.85 -13.82
C ASP A 7 25.74 4.42 -12.91
N PHE A 8 25.99 4.21 -11.62
CA PHE A 8 25.01 3.57 -10.72
C PHE A 8 24.57 4.44 -9.55
N ILE A 9 25.42 5.35 -9.11
CA ILE A 9 25.15 6.23 -7.96
C ILE A 9 25.62 7.62 -8.34
N PRO A 10 24.73 8.64 -8.32
CA PRO A 10 25.19 10.01 -8.44
C PRO A 10 26.05 10.32 -7.21
N LEU A 11 27.36 10.26 -7.39
CA LEU A 11 28.32 10.64 -6.35
C LEU A 11 28.26 12.13 -6.16
N GLY A 12 28.45 12.62 -4.94
CA GLY A 12 28.56 14.04 -4.61
C GLY A 12 29.69 14.73 -5.39
N GLN A 13 29.68 16.04 -5.41
CA GLN A 13 30.74 16.82 -6.06
C GLN A 13 32.05 16.68 -5.29
N GLY A 14 33.15 16.52 -6.01
CA GLY A 14 34.51 16.37 -5.45
C GLY A 14 35.47 15.86 -6.49
N THR A 15 36.76 16.07 -6.27
CA THR A 15 37.87 15.60 -7.13
C THR A 15 38.28 14.19 -6.78
N ASP A 16 38.20 13.81 -5.52
CA ASP A 16 38.59 12.49 -5.01
C ASP A 16 37.34 11.67 -4.63
N ILE A 17 37.51 10.35 -4.64
CA ILE A 17 36.45 9.37 -4.30
C ILE A 17 35.97 9.50 -2.85
N HIS A 18 36.92 9.84 -1.95
CA HIS A 18 36.61 10.09 -0.53
C HIS A 18 35.76 11.34 -0.33
N GLU A 19 36.08 12.43 -1.06
CA GLU A 19 35.29 13.65 -1.06
C GLU A 19 33.91 13.44 -1.67
N LYS A 20 33.82 12.70 -2.78
CA LYS A 20 32.54 12.33 -3.40
C LYS A 20 31.66 11.49 -2.49
N ILE A 21 32.22 10.61 -1.68
CA ILE A 21 31.49 9.84 -0.69
C ILE A 21 31.07 10.72 0.49
N ALA A 22 31.95 11.59 0.97
CA ALA A 22 31.66 12.51 2.09
C ALA A 22 30.57 13.55 1.72
N ASN A 23 30.62 14.05 0.48
CA ASN A 23 29.66 15.04 -0.05
C ASN A 23 28.40 14.36 -0.65
N TYR A 24 28.31 13.04 -0.61
CA TYR A 24 27.13 12.32 -1.04
C TYR A 24 25.97 12.62 -0.12
N GLN A 25 25.06 13.43 -0.61
CA GLN A 25 23.74 13.53 0.02
C GLN A 25 22.95 12.31 -0.44
N PRO A 26 22.53 11.43 0.48
CA PRO A 26 21.72 10.31 0.13
C PRO A 26 20.44 10.84 -0.52
N GLY A 27 20.33 10.66 -1.82
CA GLY A 27 19.08 10.82 -2.54
C GLY A 27 18.01 9.90 -1.95
N ARG A 28 16.95 9.70 -2.67
CA ARG A 28 15.91 8.75 -2.22
C ARG A 28 16.53 7.36 -1.96
N PRO A 29 16.12 6.68 -0.88
CA PRO A 29 16.63 5.34 -0.57
C PRO A 29 16.36 4.38 -1.73
N PHE A 30 17.21 3.36 -1.86
CA PHE A 30 17.02 2.33 -2.87
C PHE A 30 15.71 1.60 -2.65
N THR A 31 14.82 1.69 -3.64
CA THR A 31 13.57 0.96 -3.69
C THR A 31 13.77 -0.36 -4.45
N LYS A 32 12.81 -1.28 -4.33
CA LYS A 32 12.77 -2.52 -5.12
C LYS A 32 12.91 -2.23 -6.63
N LYS A 33 12.28 -1.18 -7.14
CA LYS A 33 12.36 -0.77 -8.55
C LYS A 33 13.75 -0.33 -8.94
N THR A 34 14.40 0.48 -8.08
CA THR A 34 15.76 0.98 -8.33
C THR A 34 16.78 -0.16 -8.35
N ILE A 35 16.67 -1.10 -7.40
CA ILE A 35 17.54 -2.29 -7.37
C ILE A 35 17.34 -3.13 -8.63
N SER A 36 16.11 -3.35 -9.08
CA SER A 36 15.82 -4.07 -10.33
C SER A 36 16.46 -3.39 -11.54
N GLN A 37 16.42 -2.06 -11.63
CA GLN A 37 17.08 -1.31 -12.70
C GLN A 37 18.61 -1.46 -12.66
N VAL A 38 19.19 -1.44 -11.45
CA VAL A 38 20.65 -1.68 -11.28
C VAL A 38 21.03 -3.07 -11.76
N ILE A 39 20.24 -4.10 -11.42
CA ILE A 39 20.46 -5.47 -11.86
C ILE A 39 20.38 -5.59 -13.38
N ILE A 40 19.37 -4.98 -14.01
CA ILE A 40 19.22 -5.00 -15.47
C ILE A 40 20.44 -4.32 -16.15
N LYS A 41 20.88 -3.17 -15.65
CA LYS A 41 22.08 -2.50 -16.18
C LYS A 41 23.34 -3.32 -15.99
N LEU A 42 23.48 -3.97 -14.83
CA LEU A 42 24.58 -4.87 -14.54
C LEU A 42 24.63 -6.04 -15.55
N TYR A 43 23.47 -6.67 -15.77
CA TYR A 43 23.36 -7.78 -16.72
C TYR A 43 23.67 -7.32 -18.16
N SER A 44 23.15 -6.18 -18.59
CA SER A 44 23.45 -5.65 -19.93
C SER A 44 24.93 -5.33 -20.14
N ARG A 45 25.64 -4.90 -19.08
CA ARG A 45 27.07 -4.56 -19.16
C ARG A 45 28.00 -5.76 -19.12
N TYR A 46 27.59 -6.82 -18.45
CA TYR A 46 28.39 -8.05 -18.24
C TYR A 46 27.66 -9.29 -18.79
N SER A 47 26.99 -9.14 -19.94
CA SER A 47 26.23 -10.24 -20.58
C SER A 47 27.09 -11.48 -20.84
N ASP A 48 28.40 -11.27 -21.11
CA ASP A 48 29.32 -12.34 -21.47
C ASP A 48 30.01 -13.01 -20.26
N ASP A 49 29.83 -12.44 -19.05
CA ASP A 49 30.46 -12.93 -17.82
C ASP A 49 29.42 -13.13 -16.70
N ALA A 50 28.67 -14.21 -16.81
CA ALA A 50 27.63 -14.57 -15.84
C ALA A 50 28.14 -14.74 -14.41
N LEU A 51 29.44 -15.14 -14.24
CA LEU A 51 30.04 -15.31 -12.92
C LEU A 51 30.17 -13.97 -12.21
N LYS A 52 30.65 -12.92 -12.90
CA LYS A 52 30.76 -11.58 -12.32
C LYS A 52 29.41 -11.00 -11.92
N VAL A 53 28.38 -11.23 -12.73
CA VAL A 53 27.01 -10.81 -12.41
C VAL A 53 26.56 -11.49 -11.13
N SER A 54 26.71 -12.82 -11.04
CA SER A 54 26.32 -13.61 -9.86
C SER A 54 27.07 -13.16 -8.61
N GLU A 55 28.37 -13.04 -8.65
CA GLU A 55 29.20 -12.57 -7.52
C GLU A 55 28.78 -11.16 -7.05
N THR A 56 28.50 -10.26 -7.99
CA THR A 56 28.08 -8.89 -7.64
C THR A 56 26.72 -8.90 -6.97
N MET A 57 25.77 -9.70 -7.47
CA MET A 57 24.46 -9.86 -6.85
C MET A 57 24.57 -10.45 -5.44
N ASP A 58 25.43 -11.44 -5.24
CA ASP A 58 25.69 -12.02 -3.92
C ASP A 58 26.31 -11.02 -2.94
N ARG A 59 27.23 -10.18 -3.41
CA ARG A 59 27.78 -9.10 -2.59
C ARG A 59 26.71 -8.09 -2.18
N VAL A 60 25.83 -7.67 -3.10
CA VAL A 60 24.72 -6.76 -2.81
C VAL A 60 23.75 -7.39 -1.81
N LYS A 61 23.39 -8.66 -2.00
CA LYS A 61 22.55 -9.44 -1.09
C LYS A 61 23.16 -9.50 0.32
N ASN A 62 24.42 -9.89 0.43
CA ASN A 62 25.13 -10.03 1.70
C ASN A 62 25.27 -8.68 2.42
N LEU A 63 25.51 -7.60 1.66
CA LEU A 63 25.51 -6.23 2.19
C LEU A 63 24.13 -5.88 2.78
N GLY A 64 23.07 -6.17 2.04
CA GLY A 64 21.70 -5.96 2.50
C GLY A 64 21.39 -6.69 3.81
N PHE A 65 21.72 -7.97 3.91
CA PHE A 65 21.54 -8.75 5.14
C PHE A 65 22.36 -8.19 6.30
N LYS A 66 23.61 -7.85 6.08
CA LYS A 66 24.50 -7.27 7.11
C LYS A 66 23.92 -5.97 7.69
N PHE A 67 23.47 -5.06 6.82
CA PHE A 67 22.93 -3.79 7.30
C PHE A 67 21.51 -3.91 7.86
N SER A 68 20.68 -4.80 7.34
CA SER A 68 19.38 -5.12 7.91
C SER A 68 19.51 -5.62 9.35
N THR A 69 20.43 -6.55 9.58
CA THR A 69 20.73 -7.05 10.94
C THR A 69 21.25 -5.95 11.87
N LYS A 70 22.17 -5.10 11.37
CA LYS A 70 22.71 -4.00 12.19
C LYS A 70 21.68 -2.93 12.52
N ARG A 71 20.75 -2.64 11.60
CA ARG A 71 19.68 -1.64 11.80
C ARG A 71 18.60 -2.16 12.74
N ALA A 72 18.41 -3.48 12.80
CA ALA A 72 17.39 -4.13 13.65
C ALA A 72 16.00 -3.49 13.49
N ILE A 73 15.52 -3.36 12.22
CA ILE A 73 14.22 -2.75 11.93
C ILE A 73 13.14 -3.66 12.50
N THR A 74 12.42 -3.15 13.48
CA THR A 74 11.24 -3.77 14.07
C THR A 74 10.03 -2.91 13.84
N MET A 75 8.84 -3.50 13.94
CA MET A 75 7.58 -2.75 13.89
C MET A 75 6.70 -3.12 15.08
N SER A 76 6.05 -2.11 15.62
CA SER A 76 5.03 -2.23 16.64
C SER A 76 3.73 -1.61 16.14
N ILE A 77 2.61 -2.00 16.73
CA ILE A 77 1.32 -1.36 16.48
C ILE A 77 1.33 0.12 16.90
N PHE A 78 2.18 0.50 17.84
CA PHE A 78 2.34 1.88 18.31
C PHE A 78 3.14 2.75 17.35
N ASP A 79 3.87 2.15 16.38
CA ASP A 79 4.59 2.89 15.35
C ASP A 79 3.66 3.36 14.23
N LEU A 80 2.42 2.90 14.22
CA LEU A 80 1.44 3.30 13.22
C LEU A 80 0.89 4.69 13.55
N PRO A 81 0.94 5.66 12.62
CA PRO A 81 0.40 6.99 12.84
C PRO A 81 -1.11 6.94 13.05
N LYS A 82 -1.64 7.78 13.95
CA LYS A 82 -3.08 7.87 14.17
C LYS A 82 -3.78 8.59 13.02
N TYR A 83 -4.96 8.09 12.68
CA TYR A 83 -5.78 8.66 11.62
C TYR A 83 -7.24 8.81 12.07
N ASP A 84 -7.63 10.04 12.47
CA ASP A 84 -8.96 10.32 13.05
C ASP A 84 -9.94 10.94 12.04
N LYS A 85 -9.47 11.39 10.87
CA LYS A 85 -10.30 12.10 9.88
C LYS A 85 -11.41 11.22 9.26
N LYS A 86 -11.33 9.90 9.36
CA LYS A 86 -12.26 8.95 8.75
C LYS A 86 -13.72 9.14 9.20
N THR A 87 -13.94 9.51 10.47
CA THR A 87 -15.26 9.69 11.04
C THR A 87 -16.12 10.73 10.31
N SER A 88 -15.51 11.80 9.84
CA SER A 88 -16.20 12.84 9.07
C SER A 88 -16.68 12.33 7.70
N TYR A 89 -15.89 11.48 7.04
CA TYR A 89 -16.26 10.89 5.75
C TYR A 89 -17.38 9.86 5.90
N PHE A 90 -17.38 9.11 7.00
CA PHE A 90 -18.40 8.10 7.26
C PHE A 90 -19.77 8.71 7.49
N GLY A 91 -19.85 9.82 8.25
CA GLY A 91 -21.12 10.52 8.47
C GLY A 91 -21.80 10.91 7.17
N GLY A 92 -21.09 11.60 6.27
CA GLY A 92 -21.65 11.99 4.98
C GLY A 92 -22.01 10.81 4.07
N ALA A 93 -21.28 9.70 4.14
CA ALA A 93 -21.60 8.50 3.38
C ALA A 93 -22.84 7.80 3.92
N ASP A 94 -23.00 7.71 5.24
CA ASP A 94 -24.19 7.12 5.88
C ASP A 94 -25.46 7.91 5.55
N GLU A 95 -25.38 9.24 5.55
CA GLU A 95 -26.51 10.11 5.14
C GLU A 95 -26.92 9.84 3.68
N ASN A 96 -25.94 9.78 2.78
CA ASN A 96 -26.19 9.47 1.37
C ASN A 96 -26.83 8.09 1.19
N VAL A 97 -26.33 7.07 1.89
CA VAL A 97 -26.90 5.73 1.86
C VAL A 97 -28.34 5.71 2.41
N ALA A 98 -28.60 6.47 3.49
CA ALA A 98 -29.94 6.60 4.04
C ALA A 98 -30.92 7.28 3.05
N GLN A 99 -30.45 8.29 2.31
CA GLN A 99 -31.25 8.92 1.25
C GLN A 99 -31.54 7.94 0.11
N LEU A 100 -30.55 7.16 -0.34
CA LEU A 100 -30.75 6.14 -1.37
C LEU A 100 -31.76 5.08 -0.95
N LYS A 101 -31.73 4.64 0.31
CA LYS A 101 -32.74 3.72 0.87
C LYS A 101 -34.14 4.33 0.87
N LYS A 102 -34.29 5.61 1.24
CA LYS A 102 -35.57 6.33 1.20
C LYS A 102 -36.13 6.47 -0.23
N LEU A 103 -35.28 6.75 -1.21
CA LEU A 103 -35.66 6.83 -2.63
C LEU A 103 -36.13 5.48 -3.16
N CYS A 104 -35.45 4.40 -2.81
CA CYS A 104 -35.83 3.05 -3.15
C CYS A 104 -37.18 2.68 -2.53
N ALA A 105 -37.40 3.00 -1.24
CA ALA A 105 -38.69 2.77 -0.56
C ALA A 105 -39.86 3.55 -1.17
N LYS A 106 -39.61 4.71 -1.79
CA LYS A 106 -40.60 5.49 -2.54
C LYS A 106 -40.82 4.99 -3.97
N GLY A 107 -40.14 3.94 -4.41
CA GLY A 107 -40.25 3.41 -5.77
C GLY A 107 -39.58 4.27 -6.84
N LEU A 108 -38.78 5.27 -6.47
CA LEU A 108 -38.08 6.17 -7.39
C LEU A 108 -36.75 5.59 -7.86
N LEU A 109 -36.27 4.51 -7.26
CA LEU A 109 -35.02 3.85 -7.55
C LEU A 109 -35.23 2.34 -7.46
N THR A 110 -34.68 1.60 -8.42
CA THR A 110 -34.68 0.14 -8.36
C THR A 110 -33.69 -0.36 -7.30
N ASP A 111 -33.88 -1.57 -6.79
CA ASP A 111 -32.98 -2.13 -5.78
C ASP A 111 -31.56 -2.38 -6.33
N ASP A 112 -31.44 -2.71 -7.61
CA ASP A 112 -30.15 -2.89 -8.27
C ASP A 112 -29.41 -1.54 -8.46
N GLU A 113 -30.11 -0.48 -8.84
CA GLU A 113 -29.52 0.86 -8.91
C GLU A 113 -29.10 1.38 -7.54
N ARG A 114 -29.94 1.12 -6.51
CA ARG A 114 -29.58 1.44 -5.12
C ARG A 114 -28.28 0.75 -4.72
N TYR A 115 -28.17 -0.56 -4.98
CA TYR A 115 -26.99 -1.36 -4.68
C TYR A 115 -25.73 -0.76 -5.34
N VAL A 116 -25.78 -0.49 -6.64
CA VAL A 116 -24.64 0.08 -7.38
C VAL A 116 -24.22 1.43 -6.79
N LYS A 117 -25.19 2.31 -6.49
CA LYS A 117 -24.93 3.63 -5.91
C LYS A 117 -24.31 3.54 -4.50
N VAL A 118 -24.76 2.59 -3.68
CA VAL A 118 -24.19 2.34 -2.35
C VAL A 118 -22.72 1.90 -2.46
N ILE A 119 -22.41 0.94 -3.33
CA ILE A 119 -21.06 0.49 -3.57
C ILE A 119 -20.16 1.64 -4.08
N GLN A 120 -20.66 2.45 -5.01
CA GLN A 120 -19.91 3.62 -5.51
C GLN A 120 -19.67 4.67 -4.41
N THR A 121 -20.62 4.89 -3.51
CA THR A 121 -20.48 5.83 -2.40
C THR A 121 -19.34 5.38 -1.48
N TRP A 122 -19.34 4.12 -1.07
CA TRP A 122 -18.28 3.57 -0.21
C TRP A 122 -16.93 3.43 -0.93
N GLY A 123 -16.93 3.16 -2.24
CA GLY A 123 -15.73 3.21 -3.06
C GLY A 123 -15.05 4.58 -3.01
N LYS A 124 -15.82 5.65 -3.23
CA LYS A 124 -15.30 7.04 -3.14
C LYS A 124 -14.75 7.37 -1.75
N VAL A 125 -15.40 6.90 -0.69
CA VAL A 125 -14.90 7.09 0.68
C VAL A 125 -13.56 6.38 0.86
N LYS A 126 -13.45 5.13 0.44
CA LYS A 126 -12.20 4.36 0.49
C LYS A 126 -11.07 5.07 -0.26
N ASP A 127 -11.36 5.63 -1.43
CA ASP A 127 -10.36 6.35 -2.23
C ASP A 127 -9.89 7.62 -1.52
N ARG A 128 -10.79 8.37 -0.87
CA ARG A 128 -10.41 9.54 -0.05
C ARG A 128 -9.52 9.14 1.11
N VAL A 129 -9.93 8.13 1.88
CA VAL A 129 -9.12 7.59 2.99
C VAL A 129 -7.76 7.12 2.50
N THR A 130 -7.68 6.46 1.35
CA THR A 130 -6.41 6.01 0.75
C THR A 130 -5.51 7.19 0.38
N ASN A 131 -6.09 8.28 -0.14
CA ASN A 131 -5.33 9.48 -0.48
C ASN A 131 -4.79 10.20 0.77
N ASP A 132 -5.59 10.27 1.83
CA ASP A 132 -5.13 10.85 3.11
C ASP A 132 -3.98 10.04 3.71
N ILE A 133 -4.10 8.71 3.69
CA ILE A 133 -3.03 7.81 4.17
C ILE A 133 -1.77 7.97 3.33
N LYS A 134 -1.91 8.14 2.01
CA LYS A 134 -0.76 8.44 1.15
C LYS A 134 -0.08 9.75 1.53
N GLN A 135 -0.84 10.77 1.94
CA GLN A 135 -0.27 12.03 2.44
C GLN A 135 0.48 11.80 3.75
N ILE A 136 -0.09 11.06 4.70
CA ILE A 136 0.56 10.71 5.96
C ILE A 136 1.87 9.94 5.73
N MET A 137 1.89 9.02 4.76
CA MET A 137 3.12 8.28 4.41
C MET A 137 4.21 9.18 3.80
N ASN A 138 3.81 10.24 3.08
CA ASN A 138 4.75 11.18 2.46
C ASN A 138 5.17 12.32 3.41
N ASP A 139 4.62 12.38 4.61
CA ASP A 139 4.94 13.40 5.59
C ASP A 139 6.39 13.24 6.08
N PRO A 140 7.22 14.29 6.04
CA PRO A 140 8.60 14.25 6.50
C PRO A 140 8.74 13.87 7.98
N GLU A 141 7.76 14.15 8.82
CA GLU A 141 7.75 13.72 10.23
C GLU A 141 7.75 12.19 10.36
N ASN A 142 7.08 11.52 9.46
CA ASN A 142 6.96 10.06 9.42
C ASN A 142 8.10 9.37 8.66
N ALA A 143 9.03 10.10 8.06
CA ALA A 143 10.11 9.55 7.24
C ALA A 143 11.04 8.58 7.99
N LYS A 144 11.13 8.68 9.31
CA LYS A 144 11.93 7.80 10.17
C LYS A 144 11.17 6.58 10.69
N ASN A 145 9.88 6.49 10.41
CA ASN A 145 9.04 5.40 10.88
C ASN A 145 9.39 4.09 10.15
N SER A 146 9.74 3.05 10.91
CA SER A 146 10.16 1.75 10.39
C SER A 146 9.13 1.12 9.47
N VAL A 147 7.85 1.27 9.79
CA VAL A 147 6.73 0.68 9.03
C VAL A 147 6.60 1.37 7.67
N ILE A 148 6.72 2.69 7.65
CA ILE A 148 6.65 3.50 6.41
C ILE A 148 7.88 3.24 5.54
N ILE A 149 9.08 3.15 6.13
CA ILE A 149 10.30 2.80 5.40
C ILE A 149 10.16 1.45 4.70
N MET A 150 9.60 0.44 5.37
CA MET A 150 9.38 -0.89 4.76
C MET A 150 8.42 -0.84 3.58
N ALA A 151 7.35 -0.05 3.67
CA ALA A 151 6.38 0.09 2.60
C ALA A 151 6.90 0.93 1.43
N ASP A 152 7.56 2.04 1.70
CA ASP A 152 8.11 2.94 0.66
C ASP A 152 9.25 2.28 -0.12
N SER A 153 10.10 1.51 0.55
CA SER A 153 11.15 0.71 -0.11
C SER A 153 10.60 -0.40 -0.98
N GLY A 154 9.35 -0.81 -0.79
CA GLY A 154 8.72 -1.94 -1.46
C GLY A 154 9.20 -3.30 -0.94
N ALA A 155 9.87 -3.34 0.21
CA ALA A 155 10.32 -4.58 0.84
C ALA A 155 9.12 -5.37 1.38
N ARG A 156 8.22 -4.72 2.11
CA ARG A 156 6.99 -5.30 2.65
C ARG A 156 5.91 -4.25 2.81
N GLY A 157 4.69 -4.66 2.51
CA GLY A 157 3.53 -3.79 2.57
C GLY A 157 3.31 -2.99 1.29
N ASN A 158 2.09 -2.53 1.14
CA ASN A 158 1.68 -1.62 0.08
C ASN A 158 0.63 -0.64 0.62
N LEU A 159 0.33 0.41 -0.15
CA LEU A 159 -0.63 1.44 0.25
C LEU A 159 -2.01 0.86 0.61
N SER A 160 -2.47 -0.17 -0.12
CA SER A 160 -3.76 -0.81 0.17
C SER A 160 -3.77 -1.51 1.53
N GLN A 161 -2.68 -2.17 1.91
CA GLN A 161 -2.54 -2.79 3.23
C GLN A 161 -2.49 -1.74 4.35
N PHE A 162 -1.79 -0.62 4.11
CA PHE A 162 -1.78 0.52 5.03
C PHE A 162 -3.17 1.14 5.20
N THR A 163 -3.92 1.25 4.13
CA THR A 163 -5.30 1.74 4.19
C THR A 163 -6.16 0.84 5.08
N GLN A 164 -5.97 -0.47 5.03
CA GLN A 164 -6.69 -1.41 5.90
C GLN A 164 -6.19 -1.38 7.36
N LEU A 165 -4.91 -1.10 7.58
CA LEU A 165 -4.35 -1.00 8.92
C LEU A 165 -4.80 0.25 9.65
N LEU A 166 -4.74 1.41 9.00
CA LEU A 166 -4.95 2.74 9.60
C LEU A 166 -6.32 3.33 9.34
N GLY A 167 -6.86 3.13 8.16
CA GLY A 167 -8.07 3.80 7.69
C GLY A 167 -9.32 2.97 7.87
N MET A 168 -9.66 2.20 6.87
CA MET A 168 -10.81 1.31 6.87
C MET A 168 -10.52 0.06 6.04
N ARG A 169 -11.10 -1.06 6.42
CA ARG A 169 -10.99 -2.26 5.61
C ARG A 169 -11.81 -2.15 4.31
N GLY A 170 -12.97 -1.50 4.37
CA GLY A 170 -13.80 -1.19 3.22
C GLY A 170 -14.76 -2.29 2.82
N LEU A 171 -15.12 -2.32 1.54
CA LEU A 171 -16.05 -3.31 1.00
C LEU A 171 -15.36 -4.65 0.77
N MET A 172 -16.08 -5.74 1.06
CA MET A 172 -15.59 -7.11 0.87
C MET A 172 -16.46 -7.87 -0.12
N ASN A 173 -15.84 -8.75 -0.89
CA ASN A 173 -16.55 -9.61 -1.82
C ASN A 173 -17.16 -10.80 -1.09
N ARG A 174 -18.27 -11.30 -1.61
CA ARG A 174 -18.87 -12.56 -1.17
C ARG A 174 -18.02 -13.74 -1.63
N SER A 175 -18.01 -14.82 -0.86
CA SER A 175 -17.24 -16.01 -1.23
C SER A 175 -17.90 -16.83 -2.35
N TYR A 176 -19.19 -16.66 -2.58
CA TYR A 176 -19.95 -17.32 -3.64
C TYR A 176 -20.51 -16.29 -4.62
N ASN A 177 -20.31 -16.51 -5.91
CA ASN A 177 -21.00 -15.77 -6.95
C ASN A 177 -22.46 -16.21 -6.93
N TYR A 178 -23.34 -15.35 -6.48
CA TYR A 178 -24.76 -15.59 -6.57
C TYR A 178 -25.20 -15.19 -7.98
N GLU A 179 -25.21 -16.16 -8.90
CA GLU A 179 -25.83 -15.95 -10.21
C GLU A 179 -27.34 -15.77 -10.01
N ARG A 180 -27.79 -14.57 -10.22
CA ARG A 180 -29.22 -14.28 -10.28
C ARG A 180 -29.77 -14.86 -11.57
N LYS A 181 -30.70 -15.80 -11.48
CA LYS A 181 -31.38 -16.41 -12.65
C LYS A 181 -32.20 -15.40 -13.48
N ASP A 182 -32.45 -14.21 -12.92
CA ASP A 182 -33.34 -13.18 -13.49
C ASP A 182 -32.61 -12.09 -14.30
N GLY A 183 -31.33 -12.28 -14.65
CA GLY A 183 -30.55 -11.31 -15.45
C GLY A 183 -30.25 -9.99 -14.75
N GLY A 184 -30.45 -9.86 -13.43
CA GLY A 184 -30.12 -8.69 -12.64
C GLY A 184 -28.63 -8.51 -12.36
N VAL A 185 -28.27 -7.38 -11.74
CA VAL A 185 -26.89 -7.06 -11.38
C VAL A 185 -26.31 -8.14 -10.46
N ILE A 186 -25.12 -8.64 -10.82
CA ILE A 186 -24.38 -9.60 -9.98
C ILE A 186 -23.93 -8.90 -8.70
N ARG A 187 -24.38 -9.38 -7.54
CA ARG A 187 -24.07 -8.78 -6.23
C ARG A 187 -22.87 -9.46 -5.56
N ASP A 188 -21.72 -9.32 -6.15
CA ASP A 188 -20.48 -9.94 -5.65
C ASP A 188 -19.94 -9.28 -4.39
N THR A 189 -20.31 -8.02 -4.13
CA THR A 189 -19.81 -7.23 -3.02
C THR A 189 -20.86 -7.13 -1.92
N ILE A 190 -20.42 -7.21 -0.67
CA ILE A 190 -21.28 -6.98 0.50
C ILE A 190 -21.54 -5.49 0.63
N GLU A 191 -22.81 -5.08 0.68
CA GLU A 191 -23.20 -3.65 0.76
C GLU A 191 -22.74 -2.95 2.04
N ILE A 192 -22.55 -3.72 3.12
CA ILE A 192 -22.16 -3.20 4.43
C ILE A 192 -20.64 -3.05 4.43
N PRO A 193 -20.11 -1.82 4.48
CA PRO A 193 -18.67 -1.60 4.53
C PRO A 193 -18.13 -1.94 5.92
N MET A 194 -16.92 -2.39 5.98
CA MET A 194 -16.15 -2.47 7.23
C MET A 194 -15.48 -1.13 7.43
N LYS A 195 -16.02 -0.34 8.38
CA LYS A 195 -15.56 1.01 8.68
C LYS A 195 -14.32 1.03 9.54
N ASP A 196 -14.18 0.01 10.39
CA ASP A 196 -13.06 -0.08 11.32
C ASP A 196 -11.78 -0.52 10.59
N SER A 197 -10.66 -0.10 11.15
CA SER A 197 -9.32 -0.51 10.76
C SER A 197 -8.80 -1.62 11.66
N PHE A 198 -7.71 -2.28 11.27
CA PHE A 198 -7.11 -3.29 12.14
C PHE A 198 -6.52 -2.69 13.42
N VAL A 199 -6.11 -1.42 13.41
CA VAL A 199 -5.60 -0.72 14.60
C VAL A 199 -6.72 -0.42 15.59
N ASP A 200 -7.90 -0.02 15.10
CA ASP A 200 -9.06 0.24 15.96
C ASP A 200 -9.66 -1.05 16.51
N GLY A 201 -9.47 -2.15 15.81
CA GLY A 201 -10.12 -3.43 16.08
C GLY A 201 -11.46 -3.55 15.35
N LEU A 202 -11.72 -4.71 14.75
CA LEU A 202 -12.96 -4.97 14.03
C LEU A 202 -14.06 -5.41 14.99
N THR A 203 -15.30 -4.97 14.74
CA THR A 203 -16.47 -5.55 15.42
C THR A 203 -16.67 -7.02 15.02
N ILE A 204 -17.40 -7.80 15.81
CA ILE A 204 -17.68 -9.22 15.53
C ILE A 204 -18.30 -9.40 14.14
N SER A 205 -19.25 -8.54 13.78
CA SER A 205 -19.92 -8.57 12.46
C SER A 205 -18.95 -8.27 11.32
N GLU A 206 -18.09 -7.27 11.50
CA GLU A 206 -17.09 -6.91 10.50
C GLU A 206 -16.03 -7.99 10.34
N TYR A 207 -15.57 -8.57 11.44
CA TYR A 207 -14.63 -9.68 11.42
C TYR A 207 -15.21 -10.88 10.65
N TYR A 208 -16.46 -11.24 10.92
CA TYR A 208 -17.15 -12.34 10.23
C TYR A 208 -17.23 -12.08 8.71
N ASN A 209 -17.72 -10.90 8.32
CA ASN A 209 -17.79 -10.50 6.91
C ASN A 209 -16.42 -10.44 6.24
N SER A 210 -15.41 -9.96 6.95
CA SER A 210 -14.03 -9.90 6.51
C SER A 210 -13.43 -11.29 6.26
N SER A 211 -13.74 -12.27 7.10
CA SER A 211 -13.24 -13.63 6.96
C SER A 211 -13.81 -14.36 5.74
N TYR A 212 -15.01 -14.00 5.31
CA TYR A 212 -15.63 -14.54 4.10
C TYR A 212 -14.80 -14.28 2.84
N GLY A 213 -14.32 -13.04 2.67
CA GLY A 213 -13.49 -12.67 1.53
C GLY A 213 -12.07 -13.27 1.57
N ALA A 214 -11.55 -13.58 2.75
CA ALA A 214 -10.23 -14.15 2.92
C ALA A 214 -10.16 -15.66 2.64
N ARG A 215 -11.29 -16.35 2.61
CA ARG A 215 -11.36 -17.80 2.31
C ARG A 215 -11.37 -18.13 0.82
N LYS A 216 -11.40 -17.14 -0.04
CA LYS A 216 -11.35 -17.27 -1.49
C LYS A 216 -9.90 -17.14 -1.98
#